data_ad37ff4bcf44f967db96e6418bdc5fee
#
_entry.id   ad37ff4bcf44f967db96e6418bdc5fee
#
_cell.length_a   1.000
_cell.length_b   1.000
_cell.length_c   1.000
_cell.angle_alpha   90.00
_cell.angle_beta   90.00
_cell.angle_gamma   90.00
#
_symmetry.space_group_name_H-M   'P 1'
#
loop_
_entity.id
_entity.type
_entity.pdbx_description
1 polymer ?
#
loop_
_entity_poly.entity_id
_entity_poly.type
_entity_poly.pdbx_seq_one_letter_code
_entity_poly.pdbx_strand_id
1 'polypeptide(L)'
;MKATGLPNFVGARVPVQSDLLVSRWRELLVDYSDYKVCEFLEFGFPLDYSASSLPNAVEYRNHSGARRHARAVSDYLQQECSSGRIAGPFKAAPFANLMVSPINTVPKSGTSERRILVDLSWPFGSSVNDGIVKGHFLGEPFELHFPTVDDVCNLVLACGPGALIYKRDLAKAYRQFPIDPFDYHHLGYYWNDSYYFDTVLCMGQRSAALSCQRATRAAVSIHNSRGFSALVYLDDFLGVEAVSSAQSAYVALGDLLRELGLKEKFSKAVPPSTRVVVLGVLFDTDAMTLSVTKERLTEINELLSLWLDKAKASRVELQRLLGKLSFVSKCVRQSRVFLNRLFEALRKVQRGHHCMELTMEFRMDIIWWITFLRTYNGVSIIPSPVYSAPDHVFSTDACLSGCGALCTDSYFHSVFPNSILEQVLDINCLELLTVVVSIKLWGHQWCGLSIEIFCDNSTTVLAINSGSSRNSFISKCLRELWLLCARFEIMLRAKHLPGIENRLADYLSRWHLRPDYYSQQFFSSLDYELNEVMIDPSNFDFDARKRGVQTKLVVKITN
;
A
#
# COMPACT_ATOMS: atom_id res chain seq x y z
N MET A 1 43.11 -4.31 -11.82
CA MET A 1 42.35 -3.63 -12.87
C MET A 1 43.24 -2.63 -13.60
N LYS A 2 43.18 -2.58 -14.92
CA LYS A 2 43.86 -1.52 -15.71
C LYS A 2 43.10 -0.19 -15.55
N ALA A 3 43.71 0.91 -15.97
CA ALA A 3 43.09 2.24 -15.98
C ALA A 3 41.75 2.32 -16.73
N THR A 4 41.41 1.35 -17.57
CA THR A 4 40.13 1.20 -18.27
C THR A 4 39.01 0.56 -17.43
N GLY A 5 39.32 0.12 -16.19
CA GLY A 5 38.34 -0.60 -15.35
C GLY A 5 38.06 -2.06 -15.76
N LEU A 6 38.65 -2.53 -16.86
CA LEU A 6 38.46 -3.89 -17.34
C LEU A 6 39.43 -4.85 -16.67
N PRO A 7 39.01 -6.07 -16.29
CA PRO A 7 39.93 -7.10 -15.77
C PRO A 7 40.95 -7.51 -16.83
N ASN A 8 42.12 -7.96 -16.39
CA ASN A 8 43.18 -8.38 -17.27
C ASN A 8 42.89 -9.71 -18.01
N PHE A 9 41.87 -10.45 -17.58
CA PHE A 9 41.52 -11.76 -18.12
C PHE A 9 40.16 -11.71 -18.79
N VAL A 10 40.10 -11.96 -20.08
CA VAL A 10 38.86 -12.11 -20.81
C VAL A 10 38.20 -13.45 -20.42
N GLY A 11 36.97 -13.39 -19.92
CA GLY A 11 36.19 -14.57 -19.53
C GLY A 11 36.45 -15.10 -18.11
N ALA A 12 37.44 -14.59 -17.36
CA ALA A 12 37.68 -14.94 -15.97
C ALA A 12 37.05 -13.88 -15.04
N ARG A 13 36.20 -14.29 -14.12
CA ARG A 13 35.65 -13.45 -13.05
C ARG A 13 36.33 -13.79 -11.72
N VAL A 14 36.72 -12.78 -10.98
CA VAL A 14 37.33 -12.92 -9.66
C VAL A 14 36.26 -12.63 -8.60
N PRO A 15 36.08 -13.51 -7.59
CA PRO A 15 35.16 -13.26 -6.51
C PRO A 15 35.43 -11.92 -5.83
N VAL A 16 34.37 -11.18 -5.54
CA VAL A 16 34.45 -9.88 -4.84
C VAL A 16 34.58 -10.13 -3.34
N GLN A 17 35.49 -9.43 -2.71
CA GLN A 17 35.61 -9.50 -1.26
C GLN A 17 34.40 -8.88 -0.58
N SER A 18 33.67 -9.66 0.22
CA SER A 18 32.51 -9.24 0.99
C SER A 18 32.41 -10.05 2.30
N ASP A 19 31.55 -9.62 3.20
CA ASP A 19 31.24 -10.37 4.43
C ASP A 19 30.26 -11.54 4.18
N LEU A 20 29.73 -11.67 2.95
CA LEU A 20 28.76 -12.71 2.59
C LEU A 20 29.41 -14.08 2.50
N LEU A 21 28.82 -15.08 3.13
CA LEU A 21 29.28 -16.46 3.13
C LEU A 21 28.72 -17.22 1.91
N VAL A 22 29.19 -16.88 0.70
CA VAL A 22 28.63 -17.33 -0.58
C VAL A 22 28.59 -18.86 -0.71
N SER A 23 29.57 -19.60 -0.19
CA SER A 23 29.51 -21.06 -0.17
C SER A 23 28.25 -21.56 0.54
N ARG A 24 27.91 -20.92 1.66
CA ARG A 24 26.71 -21.28 2.41
C ARG A 24 25.41 -20.92 1.69
N TRP A 25 25.38 -19.80 0.98
CA TRP A 25 24.25 -19.46 0.10
C TRP A 25 24.06 -20.54 -0.97
N ARG A 26 25.13 -21.01 -1.62
CA ARG A 26 25.06 -22.05 -2.66
C ARG A 26 24.53 -23.38 -2.12
N GLU A 27 24.97 -23.80 -0.95
CA GLU A 27 24.50 -25.02 -0.29
C GLU A 27 23.00 -24.97 0.02
N LEU A 28 22.50 -23.82 0.46
CA LEU A 28 21.11 -23.66 0.92
C LEU A 28 20.12 -23.30 -0.21
N LEU A 29 20.61 -22.91 -1.39
CA LEU A 29 19.79 -22.48 -2.54
C LEU A 29 19.87 -23.45 -3.72
N VAL A 30 20.20 -24.73 -3.51
CA VAL A 30 20.36 -25.72 -4.59
C VAL A 30 19.11 -25.79 -5.48
N ASP A 31 17.91 -25.77 -4.88
CA ASP A 31 16.63 -25.87 -5.58
C ASP A 31 15.96 -24.51 -5.80
N TYR A 32 16.66 -23.41 -5.56
CA TYR A 32 16.07 -22.09 -5.73
C TYR A 32 16.00 -21.68 -7.19
N SER A 33 14.83 -21.24 -7.64
CA SER A 33 14.56 -20.94 -9.04
C SER A 33 15.47 -19.85 -9.66
N ASP A 34 15.94 -18.91 -8.85
CA ASP A 34 16.87 -17.86 -9.27
C ASP A 34 18.32 -18.30 -9.04
N TYR A 35 18.83 -19.15 -9.93
CA TYR A 35 20.21 -19.66 -9.86
C TYR A 35 21.30 -18.59 -9.98
N LYS A 36 20.98 -17.40 -10.55
CA LYS A 36 21.95 -16.31 -10.72
C LYS A 36 22.26 -15.56 -9.43
N VAL A 37 21.41 -15.66 -8.40
CA VAL A 37 21.61 -14.89 -7.16
C VAL A 37 22.96 -15.19 -6.51
N CYS A 38 23.37 -16.45 -6.44
CA CYS A 38 24.66 -16.84 -5.87
C CYS A 38 25.85 -16.32 -6.70
N GLU A 39 25.71 -16.27 -8.02
CA GLU A 39 26.72 -15.68 -8.90
C GLU A 39 26.87 -14.18 -8.62
N PHE A 40 25.76 -13.45 -8.47
CA PHE A 40 25.80 -12.02 -8.14
C PHE A 40 26.33 -11.73 -6.73
N LEU A 41 26.09 -12.62 -5.76
CA LEU A 41 26.67 -12.50 -4.43
C LEU A 41 28.19 -12.73 -4.45
N GLU A 42 28.67 -13.60 -5.32
CA GLU A 42 30.09 -13.92 -5.43
C GLU A 42 30.89 -12.92 -6.28
N PHE A 43 30.34 -12.53 -7.44
CA PHE A 43 31.05 -11.70 -8.42
C PHE A 43 30.56 -10.25 -8.48
N GLY A 44 29.57 -9.90 -7.69
CA GLY A 44 28.92 -8.59 -7.68
C GLY A 44 27.67 -8.51 -8.57
N PHE A 45 26.71 -7.73 -8.12
CA PHE A 45 25.49 -7.42 -8.87
C PHE A 45 25.79 -6.46 -10.01
N PRO A 46 25.41 -6.78 -11.24
CA PRO A 46 25.58 -5.86 -12.37
C PRO A 46 24.68 -4.64 -12.20
N LEU A 47 25.18 -3.49 -12.64
CA LEU A 47 24.43 -2.23 -12.69
C LEU A 47 23.37 -2.25 -13.77
N ASP A 48 23.61 -3.03 -14.83
CA ASP A 48 22.81 -3.10 -16.05
C ASP A 48 22.78 -1.77 -16.82
N TYR A 49 23.97 -1.15 -16.94
CA TYR A 49 24.17 0.06 -17.72
C TYR A 49 24.31 -0.29 -19.22
N SER A 50 23.42 0.27 -20.06
CA SER A 50 23.32 -0.10 -21.48
C SER A 50 23.56 1.07 -22.47
N ALA A 51 23.93 2.27 -22.00
CA ALA A 51 24.15 3.39 -22.89
C ALA A 51 25.44 3.21 -23.73
N SER A 52 25.33 3.46 -25.02
CA SER A 52 26.41 3.25 -26.01
C SER A 52 27.51 4.31 -25.96
N SER A 53 27.30 5.43 -25.29
CA SER A 53 28.30 6.51 -25.17
C SER A 53 28.71 6.69 -23.72
N LEU A 54 29.97 6.43 -23.42
CA LEU A 54 30.55 6.74 -22.14
C LEU A 54 30.86 8.24 -22.09
N PRO A 55 30.32 9.01 -21.14
CA PRO A 55 30.71 10.40 -20.96
C PRO A 55 32.17 10.45 -20.49
N ASN A 56 32.91 11.50 -20.92
CA ASN A 56 34.20 11.80 -20.31
C ASN A 56 34.00 12.16 -18.84
N ALA A 57 35.01 11.89 -18.02
CA ALA A 57 34.98 12.24 -16.59
C ALA A 57 34.82 13.76 -16.41
N VAL A 58 33.60 14.19 -16.16
CA VAL A 58 33.28 15.60 -15.88
C VAL A 58 32.99 15.72 -14.38
N GLU A 59 33.74 16.58 -13.70
CA GLU A 59 33.51 16.86 -12.29
C GLU A 59 32.36 17.82 -12.10
N TYR A 60 31.31 17.37 -11.47
CA TYR A 60 30.16 18.21 -11.10
C TYR A 60 30.31 18.77 -9.70
N ARG A 61 29.87 20.00 -9.50
CA ARG A 61 29.81 20.61 -8.18
C ARG A 61 28.83 19.83 -7.28
N ASN A 62 29.31 19.38 -6.12
CA ASN A 62 28.48 18.73 -5.11
C ASN A 62 27.31 19.62 -4.65
N HIS A 63 26.17 19.01 -4.31
CA HIS A 63 24.97 19.72 -3.86
C HIS A 63 25.23 20.55 -2.59
N SER A 64 24.41 21.57 -2.38
CA SER A 64 24.55 22.49 -1.24
C SER A 64 24.45 21.76 0.12
N GLY A 65 23.66 20.67 0.19
CA GLY A 65 23.56 19.84 1.38
C GLY A 65 24.90 19.21 1.79
N ALA A 66 25.63 18.63 0.83
CA ALA A 66 26.96 18.06 1.09
C ALA A 66 27.96 19.14 1.53
N ARG A 67 27.98 20.28 0.82
CA ARG A 67 28.90 21.40 1.12
C ARG A 67 28.67 22.03 2.48
N ARG A 68 27.39 22.18 2.92
CA ARG A 68 27.06 22.70 4.26
C ARG A 68 27.40 21.73 5.40
N HIS A 69 27.44 20.45 5.11
CA HIS A 69 27.70 19.39 6.09
C HIS A 69 28.96 18.59 5.71
N ALA A 70 30.02 19.30 5.31
CA ALA A 70 31.25 18.71 4.79
C ALA A 70 31.87 17.67 5.73
N ARG A 71 31.88 17.95 7.04
CA ARG A 71 32.39 17.01 8.03
C ARG A 71 31.66 15.67 8.00
N ALA A 72 30.32 15.69 7.95
CA ALA A 72 29.53 14.46 7.88
C ALA A 72 29.83 13.63 6.63
N VAL A 73 30.11 14.29 5.48
CA VAL A 73 30.52 13.61 4.24
C VAL A 73 31.90 12.99 4.43
N SER A 74 32.89 13.73 4.96
CA SER A 74 34.25 13.24 5.15
C SER A 74 34.31 12.08 6.14
N ASP A 75 33.60 12.19 7.27
CA ASP A 75 33.51 11.12 8.27
C ASP A 75 32.88 9.84 7.67
N TYR A 76 31.84 10.00 6.87
CA TYR A 76 31.20 8.87 6.16
C TYR A 76 32.15 8.20 5.16
N LEU A 77 32.84 8.99 4.32
CA LEU A 77 33.80 8.45 3.34
C LEU A 77 34.92 7.71 4.03
N GLN A 78 35.49 8.26 5.10
CA GLN A 78 36.52 7.62 5.90
C GLN A 78 36.05 6.25 6.44
N GLN A 79 34.83 6.22 7.04
CA GLN A 79 34.25 4.98 7.58
C GLN A 79 33.99 3.93 6.50
N GLU A 80 33.44 4.33 5.35
CA GLU A 80 33.13 3.38 4.27
C GLU A 80 34.38 2.89 3.54
N CYS A 81 35.41 3.76 3.42
CA CYS A 81 36.72 3.33 2.91
C CYS A 81 37.40 2.32 3.84
N SER A 82 37.40 2.58 5.15
CA SER A 82 38.02 1.64 6.13
C SER A 82 37.32 0.28 6.15
N SER A 83 36.05 0.21 5.73
CA SER A 83 35.31 -1.04 5.61
C SER A 83 35.31 -1.64 4.19
N GLY A 84 36.09 -1.10 3.26
CA GLY A 84 36.25 -1.64 1.91
C GLY A 84 35.03 -1.44 0.98
N ARG A 85 33.98 -0.71 1.43
CA ARG A 85 32.75 -0.46 0.65
C ARG A 85 32.87 0.73 -0.29
N ILE A 86 33.88 1.56 -0.11
CA ILE A 86 34.29 2.64 -0.98
C ILE A 86 35.77 2.49 -1.26
N ALA A 87 36.16 2.64 -2.51
CA ALA A 87 37.56 2.71 -2.90
C ALA A 87 37.98 4.18 -3.04
N GLY A 88 39.15 4.51 -2.49
CA GLY A 88 39.74 5.85 -2.44
C GLY A 88 40.36 6.16 -1.11
N PRO A 89 40.92 7.40 -0.92
CA PRO A 89 41.01 8.49 -1.88
C PRO A 89 42.05 8.27 -2.98
N PHE A 90 41.72 8.65 -4.22
CA PHE A 90 42.65 8.66 -5.35
C PHE A 90 42.94 10.11 -5.77
N LYS A 91 44.20 10.45 -6.04
CA LYS A 91 44.58 11.80 -6.50
C LYS A 91 44.27 12.06 -7.98
N ALA A 92 44.16 10.98 -8.76
CA ALA A 92 43.74 10.99 -10.15
C ALA A 92 42.57 10.02 -10.34
N ALA A 93 41.78 10.22 -11.36
CA ALA A 93 40.68 9.32 -11.68
C ALA A 93 41.20 7.89 -11.90
N PRO A 94 40.71 6.90 -11.10
CA PRO A 94 41.21 5.53 -11.17
C PRO A 94 40.84 4.79 -12.45
N PHE A 95 39.86 5.33 -13.20
CA PHE A 95 39.40 4.80 -14.48
C PHE A 95 39.35 5.93 -15.52
N ALA A 96 39.80 5.68 -16.75
CA ALA A 96 39.79 6.67 -17.82
C ALA A 96 38.36 7.17 -18.17
N ASN A 97 37.37 6.31 -17.95
CA ASN A 97 35.94 6.54 -18.21
C ASN A 97 35.11 6.68 -16.93
N LEU A 98 35.71 7.16 -15.82
CA LEU A 98 35.00 7.33 -14.57
C LEU A 98 33.84 8.33 -14.71
N MET A 99 32.63 7.87 -14.43
CA MET A 99 31.46 8.75 -14.30
C MET A 99 31.44 9.33 -12.89
N VAL A 100 31.41 10.67 -12.78
CA VAL A 100 31.44 11.36 -11.48
C VAL A 100 30.06 11.93 -11.20
N SER A 101 29.42 11.49 -10.13
CA SER A 101 28.12 11.97 -9.67
C SER A 101 28.23 12.86 -8.44
N PRO A 102 27.40 13.91 -8.30
CA PRO A 102 27.51 14.82 -7.15
C PRO A 102 26.99 14.17 -5.85
N ILE A 103 27.62 14.52 -4.74
CA ILE A 103 27.20 14.10 -3.39
C ILE A 103 26.18 15.07 -2.84
N ASN A 104 25.18 14.54 -2.13
CA ASN A 104 24.21 15.29 -1.34
C ASN A 104 24.07 14.70 0.06
N THR A 105 23.41 15.44 0.97
CA THR A 105 23.05 14.94 2.30
C THR A 105 21.62 15.28 2.64
N VAL A 106 20.91 14.37 3.29
CA VAL A 106 19.56 14.58 3.82
C VAL A 106 19.53 14.28 5.31
N PRO A 107 18.70 15.00 6.10
CA PRO A 107 18.53 14.67 7.52
C PRO A 107 18.01 13.24 7.68
N LYS A 108 18.47 12.56 8.71
CA LYS A 108 17.92 11.28 9.12
C LYS A 108 16.84 11.55 10.18
N SER A 109 15.61 11.07 9.90
CA SER A 109 14.48 11.31 10.78
C SER A 109 14.77 10.88 12.23
N GLY A 110 14.42 11.73 13.19
CA GLY A 110 14.56 11.44 14.62
C GLY A 110 15.99 11.50 15.18
N THR A 111 16.98 11.96 14.39
CA THR A 111 18.37 12.07 14.84
C THR A 111 19.04 13.34 14.30
N SER A 112 20.18 13.74 14.90
CA SER A 112 21.07 14.79 14.36
C SER A 112 21.94 14.29 13.20
N GLU A 113 21.92 12.99 12.90
CA GLU A 113 22.72 12.37 11.85
C GLU A 113 22.22 12.74 10.45
N ARG A 114 23.12 12.65 9.49
CA ARG A 114 22.80 12.85 8.07
C ARG A 114 23.02 11.58 7.27
N ARG A 115 22.13 11.36 6.30
CA ARG A 115 22.30 10.31 5.30
C ARG A 115 23.03 10.91 4.11
N ILE A 116 24.14 10.31 3.72
CA ILE A 116 24.92 10.70 2.54
C ILE A 116 24.35 9.97 1.33
N LEU A 117 24.13 10.70 0.24
CA LEU A 117 23.57 10.20 -1.00
C LEU A 117 24.49 10.60 -2.16
N VAL A 118 24.71 9.71 -3.10
CA VAL A 118 25.28 10.02 -4.41
C VAL A 118 24.13 10.21 -5.39
N ASP A 119 24.08 11.37 -6.07
CA ASP A 119 22.99 11.69 -7.00
C ASP A 119 23.27 11.09 -8.39
N LEU A 120 22.98 9.80 -8.52
CA LEU A 120 23.12 9.05 -9.76
C LEU A 120 22.09 9.41 -10.85
N SER A 121 21.22 10.39 -10.59
CA SER A 121 20.26 10.94 -11.56
C SER A 121 20.69 12.32 -12.10
N TRP A 122 21.90 12.77 -11.79
CA TRP A 122 22.47 14.03 -12.28
C TRP A 122 23.75 13.78 -13.10
N PRO A 123 23.92 14.51 -14.24
CA PRO A 123 22.98 15.45 -14.86
C PRO A 123 21.85 14.72 -15.59
N PHE A 124 20.69 15.37 -15.67
CA PHE A 124 19.53 14.79 -16.34
C PHE A 124 19.83 14.51 -17.82
N GLY A 125 19.46 13.31 -18.30
CA GLY A 125 19.64 12.85 -19.68
C GLY A 125 21.00 12.20 -19.98
N SER A 126 21.99 12.29 -19.05
CA SER A 126 23.30 11.64 -19.19
C SER A 126 23.86 11.11 -17.85
N SER A 127 23.00 10.93 -16.88
CA SER A 127 23.35 10.37 -15.58
C SER A 127 23.52 8.85 -15.63
N VAL A 128 24.09 8.27 -14.57
CA VAL A 128 24.19 6.81 -14.43
C VAL A 128 22.81 6.16 -14.53
N ASN A 129 21.80 6.71 -13.85
CA ASN A 129 20.45 6.16 -13.91
C ASN A 129 19.77 6.31 -15.28
N ASP A 130 20.17 7.26 -16.11
CA ASP A 130 19.65 7.37 -17.47
C ASP A 130 20.17 6.27 -18.38
N GLY A 131 21.34 5.71 -18.09
CA GLY A 131 21.90 4.55 -18.79
C GLY A 131 21.31 3.19 -18.35
N ILE A 132 20.50 3.15 -17.30
CA ILE A 132 19.86 1.92 -16.80
C ILE A 132 18.40 1.89 -17.28
N VAL A 133 18.03 0.88 -18.06
CA VAL A 133 16.68 0.76 -18.63
C VAL A 133 15.65 0.53 -17.54
N LYS A 134 14.59 1.32 -17.54
CA LYS A 134 13.51 1.20 -16.54
C LYS A 134 12.64 -0.01 -16.84
N GLY A 135 12.39 -0.86 -15.83
CA GLY A 135 11.52 -2.04 -15.96
C GLY A 135 12.18 -3.23 -16.65
N HIS A 136 13.50 -3.16 -16.90
CA HIS A 136 14.30 -4.28 -17.41
C HIS A 136 15.51 -4.51 -16.52
N PHE A 137 15.99 -5.72 -16.50
CA PHE A 137 17.24 -6.09 -15.85
C PHE A 137 17.92 -7.22 -16.63
N LEU A 138 19.13 -6.97 -17.10
CA LEU A 138 19.90 -7.89 -17.98
C LEU A 138 19.13 -8.27 -19.26
N GLY A 139 18.45 -7.29 -19.86
CA GLY A 139 17.67 -7.48 -21.10
C GLY A 139 16.27 -8.06 -20.90
N GLU A 140 15.93 -8.55 -19.71
CA GLU A 140 14.63 -9.14 -19.43
C GLU A 140 13.69 -8.14 -18.72
N PRO A 141 12.40 -8.08 -19.08
CA PRO A 141 11.42 -7.32 -18.31
C PRO A 141 11.33 -7.86 -16.88
N PHE A 142 11.30 -6.97 -15.90
CA PHE A 142 11.04 -7.39 -14.53
C PHE A 142 10.03 -6.47 -13.85
N GLU A 143 9.30 -7.03 -12.92
CA GLU A 143 8.46 -6.29 -12.00
C GLU A 143 8.92 -6.55 -10.57
N LEU A 144 9.15 -5.47 -9.83
CA LEU A 144 9.58 -5.53 -8.45
C LEU A 144 8.39 -5.68 -7.53
N HIS A 145 8.16 -6.89 -7.05
CA HIS A 145 7.10 -7.20 -6.10
C HIS A 145 7.58 -7.05 -4.67
N PHE A 146 6.92 -6.20 -3.93
CA PHE A 146 7.08 -6.07 -2.50
C PHE A 146 5.89 -6.65 -1.75
N PRO A 147 6.11 -7.21 -0.54
CA PRO A 147 4.99 -7.64 0.29
C PRO A 147 4.10 -6.44 0.64
N THR A 148 2.82 -6.69 0.67
CA THR A 148 1.77 -5.73 0.99
C THR A 148 1.20 -6.00 2.39
N VAL A 149 0.37 -5.08 2.89
CA VAL A 149 -0.38 -5.30 4.13
C VAL A 149 -1.29 -6.53 4.00
N ASP A 150 -1.86 -6.77 2.80
CA ASP A 150 -2.73 -7.92 2.56
C ASP A 150 -1.96 -9.26 2.64
N ASP A 151 -0.69 -9.29 2.20
CA ASP A 151 0.16 -10.49 2.35
C ASP A 151 0.42 -10.82 3.83
N VAL A 152 0.64 -9.81 4.65
CA VAL A 152 0.78 -10.00 6.11
C VAL A 152 -0.53 -10.46 6.74
N CYS A 153 -1.67 -9.87 6.32
CA CYS A 153 -2.99 -10.34 6.75
C CYS A 153 -3.20 -11.82 6.43
N ASN A 154 -2.82 -12.27 5.23
CA ASN A 154 -2.95 -13.66 4.83
C ASN A 154 -2.13 -14.60 5.73
N LEU A 155 -0.91 -14.23 6.11
CA LEU A 155 -0.12 -15.01 7.06
C LEU A 155 -0.76 -15.04 8.45
N VAL A 156 -1.25 -13.90 8.95
CA VAL A 156 -1.96 -13.84 10.25
C VAL A 156 -3.21 -14.72 10.22
N LEU A 157 -3.98 -14.67 9.13
CA LEU A 157 -5.18 -15.50 8.98
C LEU A 157 -4.87 -16.99 8.93
N ALA A 158 -3.77 -17.37 8.27
CA ALA A 158 -3.33 -18.77 8.20
C ALA A 158 -2.92 -19.32 9.58
N CYS A 159 -2.32 -18.48 10.42
CA CYS A 159 -1.94 -18.85 11.79
C CYS A 159 -3.11 -18.74 12.80
N GLY A 160 -4.11 -17.89 12.52
CA GLY A 160 -5.28 -17.64 13.36
C GLY A 160 -5.06 -16.57 14.45
N PRO A 161 -6.09 -16.31 15.28
CA PRO A 161 -6.02 -15.34 16.37
C PRO A 161 -4.89 -15.66 17.36
N GLY A 162 -4.21 -14.61 17.86
CA GLY A 162 -3.07 -14.76 18.74
C GLY A 162 -1.76 -15.15 18.06
N ALA A 163 -1.71 -15.14 16.71
CA ALA A 163 -0.48 -15.33 15.94
C ALA A 163 0.58 -14.30 16.37
N LEU A 164 1.84 -14.71 16.43
CA LEU A 164 2.93 -13.84 16.83
C LEU A 164 3.69 -13.34 15.60
N ILE A 165 3.85 -12.03 15.54
CA ILE A 165 4.60 -11.33 14.49
C ILE A 165 5.96 -10.95 15.04
N TYR A 166 7.03 -11.19 14.28
CA TYR A 166 8.40 -10.79 14.62
C TYR A 166 9.08 -10.11 13.46
N LYS A 167 10.11 -9.29 13.75
CA LYS A 167 10.85 -8.53 12.73
C LYS A 167 12.34 -8.57 12.97
N ARG A 168 13.11 -8.54 11.86
CA ARG A 168 14.56 -8.32 11.83
C ARG A 168 14.90 -7.38 10.69
N ASP A 169 15.87 -6.49 10.89
CA ASP A 169 16.23 -5.41 9.94
C ASP A 169 17.73 -5.50 9.64
N LEU A 170 18.11 -5.37 8.38
CA LEU A 170 19.52 -5.38 8.01
C LEU A 170 20.18 -4.03 8.26
N ALA A 171 21.40 -4.06 8.76
CA ALA A 171 22.21 -2.85 8.94
C ALA A 171 22.73 -2.35 7.59
N LYS A 172 22.33 -1.17 7.13
CA LYS A 172 22.79 -0.59 5.85
C LYS A 172 22.65 -1.58 4.68
N ALA A 173 21.48 -2.19 4.49
CA ALA A 173 21.26 -3.35 3.62
C ALA A 173 21.96 -3.28 2.25
N TYR A 174 21.75 -2.20 1.48
CA TYR A 174 22.40 -2.03 0.18
C TYR A 174 23.93 -2.15 0.27
N ARG A 175 24.53 -1.64 1.36
CA ARG A 175 25.98 -1.63 1.56
C ARG A 175 26.58 -3.01 1.87
N GLN A 176 25.75 -4.06 1.97
CA GLN A 176 26.20 -5.43 2.18
C GLN A 176 26.35 -6.22 0.88
N PHE A 177 25.74 -5.75 -0.21
CA PHE A 177 25.76 -6.44 -1.49
C PHE A 177 26.78 -5.82 -2.44
N PRO A 178 27.72 -6.61 -2.99
CA PRO A 178 28.76 -6.11 -3.89
C PRO A 178 28.19 -5.73 -5.26
N ILE A 179 28.86 -4.78 -5.90
CA ILE A 179 28.67 -4.44 -7.32
C ILE A 179 29.70 -5.19 -8.15
N ASP A 180 29.34 -5.58 -9.38
CA ASP A 180 30.25 -6.15 -10.35
C ASP A 180 31.40 -5.16 -10.61
N PRO A 181 32.69 -5.57 -10.47
CA PRO A 181 33.83 -4.70 -10.73
C PRO A 181 33.87 -4.08 -12.11
N PHE A 182 33.20 -4.67 -13.11
CA PHE A 182 33.04 -4.05 -14.43
C PHE A 182 32.28 -2.73 -14.38
N ASP A 183 31.42 -2.53 -13.38
CA ASP A 183 30.57 -1.36 -13.25
C ASP A 183 31.12 -0.28 -12.30
N TYR A 184 32.28 -0.49 -11.65
CA TYR A 184 32.84 0.48 -10.69
C TYR A 184 33.08 1.86 -11.29
N HIS A 185 33.42 1.94 -12.57
CA HIS A 185 33.64 3.21 -13.25
C HIS A 185 32.37 4.07 -13.42
N HIS A 186 31.18 3.52 -13.22
CA HIS A 186 29.92 4.27 -13.22
C HIS A 186 29.59 4.92 -11.86
N LEU A 187 30.25 4.50 -10.77
CA LEU A 187 29.87 4.84 -9.39
C LEU A 187 30.86 5.80 -8.72
N GLY A 188 31.49 6.66 -9.52
CA GLY A 188 32.46 7.63 -9.07
C GLY A 188 31.88 8.91 -8.49
N TYR A 189 32.61 9.55 -7.61
CA TYR A 189 32.36 10.90 -7.09
C TYR A 189 33.64 11.55 -6.63
N TYR A 190 33.59 12.89 -6.49
CA TYR A 190 34.75 13.72 -6.16
C TYR A 190 34.51 14.50 -4.87
N TRP A 191 35.47 14.45 -3.95
CA TRP A 191 35.39 15.12 -2.66
C TRP A 191 36.77 15.49 -2.13
N ASN A 192 36.96 16.74 -1.70
CA ASN A 192 38.22 17.23 -1.11
C ASN A 192 39.45 16.79 -1.93
N ASP A 193 39.50 17.21 -3.20
CA ASP A 193 40.58 16.97 -4.15
C ASP A 193 40.99 15.50 -4.30
N SER A 194 40.00 14.61 -4.20
CA SER A 194 40.21 13.18 -4.35
C SER A 194 38.98 12.50 -4.95
N TYR A 195 39.23 11.46 -5.74
CA TYR A 195 38.22 10.62 -6.34
C TYR A 195 37.92 9.41 -5.46
N TYR A 196 36.70 8.97 -5.51
CA TYR A 196 36.17 7.79 -4.83
C TYR A 196 35.21 7.05 -5.74
N PHE A 197 34.98 5.76 -5.49
CA PHE A 197 33.87 5.03 -6.11
C PHE A 197 33.33 3.96 -5.17
N ASP A 198 32.04 3.65 -5.31
CA ASP A 198 31.38 2.58 -4.55
C ASP A 198 31.74 1.19 -5.12
N THR A 199 31.96 0.23 -4.23
CA THR A 199 32.18 -1.19 -4.56
C THR A 199 30.97 -2.06 -4.21
N VAL A 200 29.94 -1.47 -3.62
CA VAL A 200 28.70 -2.10 -3.17
C VAL A 200 27.51 -1.27 -3.61
N LEU A 201 26.29 -1.84 -3.57
CA LEU A 201 25.07 -1.14 -3.93
C LEU A 201 24.94 0.20 -3.18
N CYS A 202 24.63 1.26 -3.89
CA CYS A 202 24.47 2.59 -3.31
C CYS A 202 23.02 3.09 -3.35
N MET A 203 22.69 3.95 -2.39
CA MET A 203 21.39 4.62 -2.38
C MET A 203 21.27 5.57 -3.57
N GLY A 204 20.15 5.47 -4.29
CA GLY A 204 19.88 6.27 -5.47
C GLY A 204 20.17 5.56 -6.80
N GLN A 205 20.85 4.43 -6.78
CA GLN A 205 21.05 3.55 -7.94
C GLN A 205 19.71 2.92 -8.34
N ARG A 206 19.34 3.00 -9.62
CA ARG A 206 18.04 2.51 -10.12
C ARG A 206 17.83 1.01 -9.89
N SER A 207 18.85 0.19 -10.09
CA SER A 207 18.79 -1.27 -9.91
C SER A 207 19.03 -1.74 -8.46
N ALA A 208 19.44 -0.86 -7.51
CA ALA A 208 19.81 -1.29 -6.16
C ALA A 208 18.67 -1.95 -5.38
N ALA A 209 17.44 -1.42 -5.50
CA ALA A 209 16.27 -1.99 -4.83
C ALA A 209 15.97 -3.42 -5.35
N LEU A 210 16.09 -3.64 -6.67
CA LEU A 210 15.92 -4.96 -7.26
C LEU A 210 16.98 -5.94 -6.76
N SER A 211 18.25 -5.56 -6.83
CA SER A 211 19.37 -6.40 -6.41
C SER A 211 19.27 -6.78 -4.93
N CYS A 212 18.96 -5.81 -4.07
CA CYS A 212 18.75 -6.04 -2.64
C CYS A 212 17.56 -6.99 -2.39
N GLN A 213 16.38 -6.69 -2.96
CA GLN A 213 15.17 -7.51 -2.80
C GLN A 213 15.37 -8.94 -3.34
N ARG A 214 16.13 -9.10 -4.42
CA ARG A 214 16.47 -10.40 -5.00
C ARG A 214 17.28 -11.26 -4.02
N ALA A 215 18.31 -10.69 -3.42
CA ALA A 215 19.12 -11.38 -2.41
C ALA A 215 18.34 -11.69 -1.13
N THR A 216 17.59 -10.70 -0.61
CA THR A 216 16.84 -10.90 0.64
C THR A 216 15.64 -11.86 0.48
N ARG A 217 15.00 -11.91 -0.71
CA ARG A 217 14.01 -12.95 -1.03
C ARG A 217 14.61 -14.35 -1.07
N ALA A 218 15.83 -14.52 -1.55
CA ALA A 218 16.51 -15.80 -1.50
C ALA A 218 16.77 -16.23 -0.04
N ALA A 219 17.17 -15.31 0.84
CA ALA A 219 17.29 -15.60 2.28
C ALA A 219 15.96 -16.02 2.91
N VAL A 220 14.86 -15.32 2.57
CA VAL A 220 13.51 -15.71 3.02
C VAL A 220 13.10 -17.08 2.50
N SER A 221 13.43 -17.41 1.25
CA SER A 221 13.14 -18.73 0.69
C SER A 221 13.81 -19.85 1.49
N ILE A 222 15.08 -19.64 1.93
CA ILE A 222 15.76 -20.61 2.81
C ILE A 222 15.04 -20.72 4.17
N HIS A 223 14.60 -19.60 4.75
CA HIS A 223 13.88 -19.62 6.02
C HIS A 223 12.54 -20.38 5.88
N ASN A 224 11.81 -20.12 4.80
CA ASN A 224 10.54 -20.77 4.52
C ASN A 224 10.70 -22.27 4.23
N SER A 225 11.79 -22.69 3.57
CA SER A 225 12.09 -24.12 3.36
C SER A 225 12.38 -24.89 4.66
N ARG A 226 12.72 -24.19 5.74
CA ARG A 226 12.88 -24.75 7.10
C ARG A 226 11.55 -24.92 7.84
N GLY A 227 10.41 -24.64 7.18
CA GLY A 227 9.06 -24.79 7.73
C GLY A 227 8.51 -23.56 8.47
N PHE A 228 9.15 -22.40 8.34
CA PHE A 228 8.70 -21.14 8.92
C PHE A 228 8.10 -20.22 7.86
N SER A 229 7.35 -19.19 8.28
CA SER A 229 6.70 -18.24 7.38
C SER A 229 7.29 -16.85 7.52
N ALA A 230 7.94 -16.35 6.49
CA ALA A 230 8.45 -14.99 6.48
C ALA A 230 8.28 -14.30 5.12
N LEU A 231 8.29 -12.96 5.17
CA LEU A 231 8.30 -12.03 4.06
C LEU A 231 9.46 -11.06 4.24
N VAL A 232 9.86 -10.35 3.17
CA VAL A 232 10.88 -9.31 3.27
C VAL A 232 10.55 -8.12 2.36
N TYR A 233 10.67 -6.94 2.92
CA TYR A 233 10.61 -5.67 2.20
C TYR A 233 11.99 -5.02 2.25
N LEU A 234 12.81 -5.23 1.23
CA LEU A 234 14.22 -4.82 1.17
C LEU A 234 15.05 -5.33 2.35
N ASP A 235 15.18 -4.52 3.39
CA ASP A 235 15.95 -4.76 4.61
C ASP A 235 15.12 -5.24 5.81
N ASP A 236 13.79 -5.11 5.73
CA ASP A 236 12.85 -5.41 6.82
C ASP A 236 12.27 -6.82 6.64
N PHE A 237 12.83 -7.79 7.36
CA PHE A 237 12.33 -9.17 7.43
C PHE A 237 11.20 -9.25 8.45
N LEU A 238 10.13 -9.93 8.07
CA LEU A 238 8.92 -10.09 8.84
C LEU A 238 8.51 -11.56 8.84
N GLY A 239 8.24 -12.13 10.02
CA GLY A 239 7.65 -13.46 10.12
C GLY A 239 6.35 -13.43 10.93
N VAL A 240 5.48 -14.40 10.63
CA VAL A 240 4.21 -14.61 11.35
C VAL A 240 4.09 -16.10 11.64
N GLU A 241 3.90 -16.44 12.92
CA GLU A 241 3.89 -17.82 13.38
C GLU A 241 2.86 -18.04 14.51
N ALA A 242 2.50 -19.29 14.69
CA ALA A 242 1.76 -19.70 15.87
C ALA A 242 2.61 -19.50 17.13
N VAL A 243 1.96 -19.35 18.29
CA VAL A 243 2.63 -19.14 19.59
C VAL A 243 3.70 -20.21 19.88
N SER A 244 3.46 -21.46 19.49
CA SER A 244 4.37 -22.60 19.72
C SER A 244 5.67 -22.54 18.91
N SER A 245 5.67 -21.94 17.71
CA SER A 245 6.80 -21.91 16.78
C SER A 245 7.49 -20.55 16.69
N ALA A 246 6.82 -19.47 17.07
CA ALA A 246 7.28 -18.11 16.82
C ALA A 246 8.68 -17.78 17.37
N GLN A 247 8.98 -18.21 18.59
CA GLN A 247 10.29 -17.97 19.20
C GLN A 247 11.39 -18.74 18.46
N SER A 248 11.13 -19.98 18.05
CA SER A 248 12.07 -20.80 17.28
C SER A 248 12.30 -20.20 15.89
N ALA A 249 11.24 -19.73 15.21
CA ALA A 249 11.32 -19.06 13.93
C ALA A 249 12.12 -17.75 14.00
N TYR A 250 11.88 -16.94 15.03
CA TYR A 250 12.65 -15.71 15.28
C TYR A 250 14.14 -15.96 15.45
N VAL A 251 14.50 -16.97 16.27
CA VAL A 251 15.90 -17.36 16.49
C VAL A 251 16.49 -17.91 15.19
N ALA A 252 15.78 -18.83 14.52
CA ALA A 252 16.23 -19.45 13.27
C ALA A 252 16.50 -18.42 12.16
N LEU A 253 15.67 -17.34 12.07
CA LEU A 253 15.94 -16.26 11.11
C LEU A 253 17.24 -15.51 11.45
N GLY A 254 17.49 -15.20 12.73
CA GLY A 254 18.71 -14.53 13.14
C GLY A 254 19.96 -15.39 12.90
N ASP A 255 19.87 -16.69 13.16
CA ASP A 255 20.94 -17.63 12.90
C ASP A 255 21.19 -17.76 11.39
N LEU A 256 20.14 -17.82 10.58
CA LEU A 256 20.25 -17.82 9.12
C LEU A 256 20.94 -16.56 8.60
N LEU A 257 20.54 -15.36 9.05
CA LEU A 257 21.19 -14.12 8.59
C LEU A 257 22.68 -14.13 8.91
N ARG A 258 23.07 -14.61 10.09
CA ARG A 258 24.49 -14.80 10.49
C ARG A 258 25.19 -15.87 9.65
N GLU A 259 24.53 -17.00 9.40
CA GLU A 259 24.99 -18.10 8.56
C GLU A 259 25.24 -17.67 7.11
N LEU A 260 24.50 -16.68 6.63
CA LEU A 260 24.65 -16.10 5.29
C LEU A 260 25.65 -14.92 5.23
N GLY A 261 26.19 -14.49 6.37
CA GLY A 261 27.09 -13.32 6.47
C GLY A 261 26.35 -11.97 6.42
N LEU A 262 25.03 -11.95 6.62
CA LEU A 262 24.23 -10.74 6.65
C LEU A 262 24.24 -10.09 8.04
N LYS A 263 24.52 -8.80 8.09
CA LYS A 263 24.60 -8.02 9.34
C LYS A 263 23.26 -7.41 9.69
N GLU A 264 22.77 -7.73 10.88
CA GLU A 264 21.53 -7.22 11.43
C GLU A 264 21.70 -5.88 12.16
N LYS A 265 20.63 -5.12 12.20
CA LYS A 265 20.47 -3.95 13.07
C LYS A 265 19.63 -4.32 14.30
N PHE A 266 20.25 -4.91 15.30
CA PHE A 266 19.58 -5.43 16.50
C PHE A 266 18.68 -4.41 17.21
N SER A 267 19.00 -3.11 17.16
CA SER A 267 18.18 -2.06 17.77
C SER A 267 16.78 -1.88 17.15
N LYS A 268 16.53 -2.48 15.99
CA LYS A 268 15.24 -2.49 15.31
C LYS A 268 14.56 -3.87 15.32
N ALA A 269 15.24 -4.87 15.82
CA ALA A 269 14.65 -6.20 15.93
C ALA A 269 13.45 -6.17 16.89
N VAL A 270 12.35 -6.82 16.50
CA VAL A 270 11.14 -6.95 17.30
C VAL A 270 10.93 -8.44 17.56
N PRO A 271 11.02 -8.87 18.83
CA PRO A 271 10.72 -10.25 19.18
C PRO A 271 9.25 -10.58 18.93
N PRO A 272 8.87 -11.88 18.90
CA PRO A 272 7.50 -12.30 18.67
C PRO A 272 6.51 -11.60 19.60
N SER A 273 5.48 -10.96 19.01
CA SER A 273 4.45 -10.22 19.75
C SER A 273 3.14 -10.23 18.97
N THR A 274 2.02 -10.17 19.68
CA THR A 274 0.68 -10.01 19.08
C THR A 274 0.40 -8.60 18.58
N ARG A 275 1.22 -7.59 19.00
CA ARG A 275 1.04 -6.19 18.61
C ARG A 275 2.32 -5.63 18.01
N VAL A 276 2.36 -5.53 16.67
CA VAL A 276 3.55 -5.10 15.93
C VAL A 276 3.21 -4.13 14.81
N VAL A 277 4.03 -3.08 14.66
CA VAL A 277 3.94 -2.18 13.50
C VAL A 277 4.69 -2.78 12.32
N VAL A 278 3.95 -3.08 11.25
CA VAL A 278 4.45 -3.67 10.01
C VAL A 278 4.06 -2.77 8.84
N LEU A 279 5.02 -2.43 7.98
CA LEU A 279 4.77 -1.54 6.83
C LEU A 279 4.02 -0.24 7.22
N GLY A 280 4.21 0.22 8.46
CA GLY A 280 3.58 1.42 9.01
C GLY A 280 2.15 1.24 9.54
N VAL A 281 1.62 0.02 9.54
CA VAL A 281 0.31 -0.34 10.10
C VAL A 281 0.53 -1.15 11.38
N LEU A 282 -0.20 -0.85 12.43
CA LEU A 282 -0.21 -1.64 13.67
C LEU A 282 -1.15 -2.83 13.47
N PHE A 283 -0.60 -4.03 13.60
CA PHE A 283 -1.34 -5.29 13.69
C PHE A 283 -1.59 -5.62 15.15
N ASP A 284 -2.79 -6.03 15.48
CA ASP A 284 -3.17 -6.63 16.77
C ASP A 284 -3.84 -7.97 16.45
N THR A 285 -3.09 -9.05 16.62
CA THR A 285 -3.53 -10.39 16.25
C THR A 285 -4.43 -11.04 17.30
N ASP A 286 -4.43 -10.56 18.55
CA ASP A 286 -5.38 -10.99 19.57
C ASP A 286 -6.78 -10.47 19.24
N ALA A 287 -6.88 -9.18 18.93
CA ALA A 287 -8.12 -8.54 18.51
C ALA A 287 -8.45 -8.76 17.01
N MET A 288 -7.53 -9.36 16.24
CA MET A 288 -7.64 -9.52 14.77
C MET A 288 -7.91 -8.20 14.06
N THR A 289 -7.17 -7.15 14.43
CA THR A 289 -7.38 -5.79 13.91
C THR A 289 -6.13 -5.18 13.31
N LEU A 290 -6.37 -4.24 12.38
CA LEU A 290 -5.36 -3.35 11.80
C LEU A 290 -5.64 -1.92 12.24
N SER A 291 -4.61 -1.17 12.59
CA SER A 291 -4.79 0.24 12.89
C SER A 291 -3.67 1.11 12.33
N VAL A 292 -4.02 2.35 12.00
CA VAL A 292 -3.04 3.39 11.69
C VAL A 292 -2.43 3.88 13.00
N THR A 293 -1.10 4.05 13.04
CA THR A 293 -0.44 4.53 14.27
C THR A 293 -0.92 5.94 14.66
N LYS A 294 -0.94 6.23 15.97
CA LYS A 294 -1.42 7.53 16.50
C LYS A 294 -0.67 8.72 15.89
N GLU A 295 0.65 8.60 15.75
CA GLU A 295 1.51 9.63 15.18
C GLU A 295 1.11 9.93 13.72
N ARG A 296 0.81 8.89 12.96
CA ARG A 296 0.38 9.00 11.56
C ARG A 296 -1.01 9.61 11.46
N LEU A 297 -1.93 9.23 12.35
CA LEU A 297 -3.28 9.83 12.40
C LEU A 297 -3.21 11.33 12.71
N THR A 298 -2.38 11.75 13.66
CA THR A 298 -2.15 13.17 13.99
C THR A 298 -1.60 13.93 12.77
N GLU A 299 -0.55 13.42 12.13
CA GLU A 299 0.05 14.02 10.93
C GLU A 299 -0.97 14.21 9.80
N ILE A 300 -1.85 13.22 9.60
CA ILE A 300 -2.85 13.27 8.53
C ILE A 300 -3.98 14.25 8.88
N ASN A 301 -4.44 14.28 10.12
CA ASN A 301 -5.46 15.23 10.56
C ASN A 301 -4.98 16.70 10.45
N GLU A 302 -3.74 16.97 10.81
CA GLU A 302 -3.12 18.28 10.61
C GLU A 302 -3.05 18.64 9.13
N LEU A 303 -2.59 17.72 8.29
CA LEU A 303 -2.54 17.92 6.85
C LEU A 303 -3.92 18.21 6.28
N LEU A 304 -4.94 17.41 6.61
CA LEU A 304 -6.31 17.59 6.10
C LEU A 304 -6.90 18.94 6.53
N SER A 305 -6.63 19.39 7.74
CA SER A 305 -7.08 20.69 8.23
C SER A 305 -6.54 21.84 7.37
N LEU A 306 -5.27 21.76 6.93
CA LEU A 306 -4.67 22.74 6.01
C LEU A 306 -5.34 22.74 4.61
N TRP A 307 -5.95 21.62 4.22
CA TRP A 307 -6.61 21.50 2.91
C TRP A 307 -8.03 22.08 2.87
N LEU A 308 -8.66 22.32 4.01
CA LEU A 308 -10.00 22.93 4.07
C LEU A 308 -10.02 24.34 3.49
N ASP A 309 -9.02 25.15 3.83
CA ASP A 309 -8.95 26.55 3.42
C ASP A 309 -8.21 26.76 2.09
N LYS A 310 -7.67 25.67 1.52
CA LYS A 310 -6.88 25.75 0.31
C LYS A 310 -7.77 25.95 -0.92
N ALA A 311 -7.51 27.02 -1.70
CA ALA A 311 -8.25 27.31 -2.92
C ALA A 311 -7.75 26.53 -4.13
N LYS A 312 -6.42 26.39 -4.25
CA LYS A 312 -5.73 25.76 -5.39
C LYS A 312 -4.69 24.77 -4.89
N ALA A 313 -4.40 23.75 -5.69
CA ALA A 313 -3.35 22.79 -5.40
C ALA A 313 -2.53 22.44 -6.63
N SER A 314 -1.24 22.27 -6.43
CA SER A 314 -0.31 21.76 -7.44
C SER A 314 -0.36 20.22 -7.51
N ARG A 315 0.17 19.66 -8.61
CA ARG A 315 0.30 18.21 -8.78
C ARG A 315 1.06 17.55 -7.61
N VAL A 316 2.16 18.16 -7.18
CA VAL A 316 3.01 17.62 -6.11
C VAL A 316 2.26 17.56 -4.77
N GLU A 317 1.48 18.61 -4.46
CA GLU A 317 0.66 18.63 -3.25
C GLU A 317 -0.43 17.58 -3.27
N LEU A 318 -1.13 17.42 -4.41
CA LEU A 318 -2.11 16.36 -4.61
C LEU A 318 -1.50 14.96 -4.46
N GLN A 319 -0.31 14.74 -5.04
CA GLN A 319 0.40 13.46 -4.89
C GLN A 319 0.76 13.16 -3.43
N ARG A 320 1.21 14.16 -2.68
CA ARG A 320 1.50 14.01 -1.24
C ARG A 320 0.27 13.68 -0.42
N LEU A 321 -0.84 14.39 -0.65
CA LEU A 321 -2.11 14.11 0.01
C LEU A 321 -2.60 12.70 -0.30
N LEU A 322 -2.68 12.36 -1.59
CA LEU A 322 -3.12 11.05 -2.06
C LEU A 322 -2.25 9.92 -1.52
N GLY A 323 -0.92 10.09 -1.51
CA GLY A 323 -0.02 9.08 -0.95
C GLY A 323 -0.33 8.77 0.52
N LYS A 324 -0.57 9.81 1.34
CA LYS A 324 -0.92 9.65 2.76
C LYS A 324 -2.30 9.03 2.96
N LEU A 325 -3.32 9.49 2.22
CA LEU A 325 -4.67 8.96 2.34
C LEU A 325 -4.79 7.55 1.76
N SER A 326 -4.11 7.23 0.67
CA SER A 326 -4.05 5.87 0.12
C SER A 326 -3.41 4.88 1.09
N PHE A 327 -2.47 5.35 1.91
CA PHE A 327 -1.90 4.53 2.98
C PHE A 327 -2.95 4.20 4.05
N VAL A 328 -3.72 5.20 4.52
CA VAL A 328 -4.81 4.99 5.50
C VAL A 328 -5.89 4.07 4.94
N SER A 329 -6.20 4.21 3.64
CA SER A 329 -7.23 3.38 2.98
C SER A 329 -6.88 1.89 2.93
N LYS A 330 -5.63 1.50 3.20
CA LYS A 330 -5.26 0.09 3.39
C LYS A 330 -5.85 -0.48 4.68
N CYS A 331 -5.98 0.34 5.72
CA CYS A 331 -6.63 -0.03 6.97
C CYS A 331 -8.14 0.17 6.92
N VAL A 332 -8.64 1.06 6.06
CA VAL A 332 -10.06 1.43 5.96
C VAL A 332 -10.54 1.16 4.56
N ARG A 333 -11.00 -0.06 4.28
CA ARG A 333 -11.42 -0.46 2.92
C ARG A 333 -12.51 0.43 2.34
N GLN A 334 -13.45 0.84 3.17
CA GLN A 334 -14.58 1.70 2.80
C GLN A 334 -14.16 3.10 2.32
N SER A 335 -12.98 3.56 2.71
CA SER A 335 -12.49 4.90 2.37
C SER A 335 -12.05 5.06 0.90
N ARG A 336 -11.89 3.99 0.15
CA ARG A 336 -11.42 4.04 -1.26
C ARG A 336 -12.30 4.91 -2.14
N VAL A 337 -13.62 4.89 -1.93
CA VAL A 337 -14.57 5.70 -2.70
C VAL A 337 -14.29 7.20 -2.56
N PHE A 338 -13.77 7.64 -1.41
CA PHE A 338 -13.43 9.04 -1.12
C PHE A 338 -12.04 9.46 -1.64
N LEU A 339 -11.30 8.55 -2.26
CA LEU A 339 -10.07 8.87 -2.99
C LEU A 339 -10.31 9.14 -4.48
N ASN A 340 -11.42 8.69 -5.05
CA ASN A 340 -11.66 8.72 -6.49
C ASN A 340 -11.60 10.15 -7.06
N ARG A 341 -12.28 11.14 -6.42
CA ARG A 341 -12.25 12.55 -6.86
C ARG A 341 -10.86 13.18 -6.70
N LEU A 342 -10.12 12.77 -5.67
CA LEU A 342 -8.75 13.22 -5.46
C LEU A 342 -7.84 12.70 -6.58
N PHE A 343 -8.02 11.43 -7.00
CA PHE A 343 -7.33 10.88 -8.17
C PHE A 343 -7.74 11.55 -9.47
N GLU A 344 -9.02 11.85 -9.66
CA GLU A 344 -9.50 12.61 -10.83
C GLU A 344 -8.87 14.02 -10.87
N ALA A 345 -8.81 14.69 -9.71
CA ALA A 345 -8.13 15.97 -9.59
C ALA A 345 -6.66 15.87 -10.01
N LEU A 346 -5.94 14.83 -9.54
CA LEU A 346 -4.54 14.59 -9.91
C LEU A 346 -4.37 14.34 -11.41
N ARG A 347 -5.30 13.60 -12.06
CA ARG A 347 -5.26 13.34 -13.51
C ARG A 347 -5.44 14.61 -14.36
N LYS A 348 -6.22 15.58 -13.89
CA LYS A 348 -6.45 16.87 -14.58
C LYS A 348 -5.20 17.76 -14.58
N VAL A 349 -4.28 17.57 -13.63
CA VAL A 349 -3.05 18.37 -13.51
C VAL A 349 -1.88 17.62 -14.15
N GLN A 350 -1.60 17.87 -15.43
CA GLN A 350 -0.57 17.12 -16.18
C GLN A 350 0.87 17.58 -15.89
N ARG A 351 1.10 18.87 -15.63
CA ARG A 351 2.45 19.44 -15.40
C ARG A 351 2.67 19.80 -13.94
N GLY A 352 3.90 19.60 -13.44
CA GLY A 352 4.26 19.76 -12.03
C GLY A 352 3.98 21.14 -11.43
N HIS A 353 4.07 22.20 -12.22
CA HIS A 353 3.85 23.60 -11.78
C HIS A 353 2.41 24.10 -11.98
N HIS A 354 1.56 23.34 -12.66
CA HIS A 354 0.16 23.72 -12.84
C HIS A 354 -0.60 23.52 -11.53
N CYS A 355 -1.37 24.53 -11.14
CA CYS A 355 -2.31 24.46 -10.04
C CYS A 355 -3.73 24.36 -10.60
N MET A 356 -4.56 23.55 -9.97
CA MET A 356 -6.00 23.49 -10.21
C MET A 356 -6.79 24.09 -9.06
N GLU A 357 -7.95 24.64 -9.37
CA GLU A 357 -8.91 25.04 -8.35
C GLU A 357 -9.58 23.80 -7.73
N LEU A 358 -9.72 23.82 -6.41
CA LEU A 358 -10.35 22.74 -5.67
C LEU A 358 -11.86 22.95 -5.67
N THR A 359 -12.59 22.00 -6.27
CA THR A 359 -14.06 22.04 -6.34
C THR A 359 -14.71 21.81 -4.97
N MET A 360 -15.99 22.18 -4.86
CA MET A 360 -16.75 21.92 -3.63
C MET A 360 -16.82 20.42 -3.32
N GLU A 361 -16.99 19.60 -4.35
CA GLU A 361 -17.02 18.14 -4.21
C GLU A 361 -15.70 17.57 -3.66
N PHE A 362 -14.57 18.14 -4.09
CA PHE A 362 -13.25 17.78 -3.55
C PHE A 362 -13.19 18.13 -2.05
N ARG A 363 -13.66 19.32 -1.67
CA ARG A 363 -13.69 19.76 -0.25
C ARG A 363 -14.59 18.87 0.59
N MET A 364 -15.72 18.41 0.06
CA MET A 364 -16.61 17.48 0.75
C MET A 364 -15.92 16.15 1.06
N ASP A 365 -15.08 15.65 0.17
CA ASP A 365 -14.29 14.45 0.46
C ASP A 365 -13.22 14.70 1.55
N ILE A 366 -12.59 15.87 1.56
CA ILE A 366 -11.67 16.27 2.66
C ILE A 366 -12.42 16.35 3.99
N ILE A 367 -13.60 16.98 4.01
CA ILE A 367 -14.44 17.05 5.21
C ILE A 367 -14.84 15.66 5.69
N TRP A 368 -15.20 14.76 4.76
CA TRP A 368 -15.49 13.37 5.11
C TRP A 368 -14.28 12.71 5.79
N TRP A 369 -13.08 12.83 5.21
CA TRP A 369 -11.87 12.28 5.80
C TRP A 369 -11.61 12.82 7.21
N ILE A 370 -11.75 14.13 7.42
CA ILE A 370 -11.56 14.76 8.75
C ILE A 370 -12.60 14.21 9.75
N THR A 371 -13.86 14.16 9.35
CA THR A 371 -14.95 13.67 10.21
C THR A 371 -14.75 12.21 10.55
N PHE A 372 -14.45 11.39 9.55
CA PHE A 372 -14.20 9.98 9.72
C PHE A 372 -13.02 9.70 10.64
N LEU A 373 -11.85 10.34 10.39
CA LEU A 373 -10.65 10.10 11.20
C LEU A 373 -10.75 10.61 12.63
N ARG A 374 -11.68 11.52 12.93
CA ARG A 374 -11.96 11.96 14.32
C ARG A 374 -12.75 10.93 15.12
N THR A 375 -13.65 10.23 14.47
CA THR A 375 -14.50 9.20 15.08
C THR A 375 -13.89 7.81 14.95
N TYR A 376 -13.06 7.60 13.93
CA TYR A 376 -12.38 6.35 13.66
C TYR A 376 -11.24 6.15 14.65
N ASN A 377 -11.36 5.12 15.47
CA ASN A 377 -10.32 4.73 16.44
C ASN A 377 -9.07 4.10 15.81
N GLY A 378 -8.98 4.07 14.48
CA GLY A 378 -7.87 3.51 13.73
C GLY A 378 -7.99 2.02 13.43
N VAL A 379 -9.06 1.37 13.82
CA VAL A 379 -9.18 -0.09 13.83
C VAL A 379 -10.01 -0.62 12.67
N SER A 380 -9.46 -1.56 11.93
CA SER A 380 -10.18 -2.39 10.95
C SER A 380 -9.99 -3.85 11.31
N ILE A 381 -11.02 -4.64 11.19
CA ILE A 381 -10.94 -6.09 11.41
C ILE A 381 -10.15 -6.73 10.26
N ILE A 382 -9.19 -7.58 10.59
CA ILE A 382 -8.56 -8.48 9.62
C ILE A 382 -9.65 -9.48 9.21
N PRO A 383 -10.08 -9.51 7.94
CA PRO A 383 -11.16 -10.38 7.54
C PRO A 383 -10.76 -11.85 7.75
N SER A 384 -11.46 -12.55 8.61
CA SER A 384 -11.28 -14.00 8.79
C SER A 384 -11.84 -14.74 7.55
N PRO A 385 -11.14 -15.72 6.98
CA PRO A 385 -11.73 -16.63 6.00
C PRO A 385 -12.77 -17.56 6.64
N VAL A 386 -12.66 -17.84 7.95
CA VAL A 386 -13.72 -18.47 8.72
C VAL A 386 -14.73 -17.39 9.09
N TYR A 387 -15.72 -17.21 8.22
CA TYR A 387 -16.80 -16.27 8.47
C TYR A 387 -17.56 -16.71 9.73
N SER A 388 -17.52 -15.88 10.75
CA SER A 388 -18.68 -15.83 11.65
C SER A 388 -19.90 -15.57 10.78
N ALA A 389 -20.97 -16.33 10.95
CA ALA A 389 -22.23 -16.04 10.30
C ALA A 389 -22.53 -14.54 10.47
N PRO A 390 -23.02 -13.84 9.43
CA PRO A 390 -23.39 -12.45 9.58
C PRO A 390 -24.46 -12.32 10.69
N ASP A 391 -24.40 -11.23 11.45
CA ASP A 391 -25.39 -10.98 12.51
C ASP A 391 -26.78 -10.82 11.90
N HIS A 392 -26.87 -10.17 10.76
CA HIS A 392 -28.09 -10.04 9.97
C HIS A 392 -27.85 -10.17 8.48
N VAL A 393 -28.88 -10.60 7.79
CA VAL A 393 -28.92 -10.66 6.33
C VAL A 393 -30.11 -9.90 5.81
N PHE A 394 -30.00 -9.30 4.62
CA PHE A 394 -31.13 -8.75 3.90
C PHE A 394 -30.97 -8.91 2.39
N SER A 395 -32.10 -8.96 1.69
CA SER A 395 -32.15 -9.10 0.24
C SER A 395 -32.76 -7.84 -0.39
N THR A 396 -32.23 -7.46 -1.55
CA THR A 396 -32.71 -6.33 -2.33
C THR A 396 -32.94 -6.69 -3.77
N ASP A 397 -33.88 -6.00 -4.41
CA ASP A 397 -34.11 -6.06 -5.85
C ASP A 397 -34.64 -4.72 -6.35
N ALA A 398 -34.40 -4.42 -7.63
CA ALA A 398 -34.97 -3.28 -8.33
C ALA A 398 -35.48 -3.66 -9.71
N CYS A 399 -36.56 -3.05 -10.13
CA CYS A 399 -36.97 -2.95 -11.52
C CYS A 399 -36.79 -1.51 -12.03
N LEU A 400 -37.10 -1.23 -13.29
CA LEU A 400 -36.91 0.12 -13.84
C LEU A 400 -37.82 1.19 -13.19
N SER A 401 -38.92 0.82 -12.54
CA SER A 401 -39.89 1.74 -11.95
C SER A 401 -40.04 1.62 -10.43
N GLY A 402 -39.51 0.57 -9.82
CA GLY A 402 -39.67 0.34 -8.38
C GLY A 402 -38.56 -0.48 -7.74
N CYS A 403 -38.57 -0.54 -6.44
CA CYS A 403 -37.60 -1.24 -5.63
C CYS A 403 -38.24 -1.91 -4.42
N GLY A 404 -37.56 -2.91 -3.91
CA GLY A 404 -37.98 -3.62 -2.71
C GLY A 404 -36.80 -4.28 -1.98
N ALA A 405 -36.96 -4.46 -0.69
CA ALA A 405 -36.05 -5.19 0.14
C ALA A 405 -36.75 -5.82 1.32
N LEU A 406 -36.14 -6.87 1.85
CA LEU A 406 -36.60 -7.54 3.06
C LEU A 406 -35.42 -7.94 3.94
N CYS A 407 -35.64 -7.85 5.25
CA CYS A 407 -34.74 -8.37 6.27
C CYS A 407 -35.50 -9.35 7.19
N THR A 408 -34.90 -9.74 8.30
CA THR A 408 -35.42 -10.81 9.17
C THR A 408 -36.85 -10.58 9.68
N ASP A 409 -37.23 -9.32 9.92
CA ASP A 409 -38.50 -8.95 10.59
C ASP A 409 -39.33 -7.91 9.83
N SER A 410 -38.82 -7.37 8.73
CA SER A 410 -39.45 -6.28 8.02
C SER A 410 -39.12 -6.26 6.52
N TYR A 411 -40.01 -5.61 5.76
CA TYR A 411 -39.83 -5.41 4.33
C TYR A 411 -40.32 -4.02 3.91
N PHE A 412 -39.89 -3.59 2.74
CA PHE A 412 -40.48 -2.46 2.06
C PHE A 412 -40.62 -2.71 0.56
N HIS A 413 -41.55 -2.02 -0.05
CA HIS A 413 -41.62 -1.85 -1.50
C HIS A 413 -41.94 -0.38 -1.82
N SER A 414 -41.49 0.10 -2.97
CA SER A 414 -41.78 1.48 -3.39
C SER A 414 -41.60 1.66 -4.88
N VAL A 415 -42.34 2.63 -5.42
CA VAL A 415 -42.08 3.21 -6.74
C VAL A 415 -40.95 4.23 -6.60
N PHE A 416 -40.05 4.29 -7.55
CA PHE A 416 -39.04 5.34 -7.56
C PHE A 416 -39.69 6.72 -7.76
N PRO A 417 -39.26 7.75 -7.02
CA PRO A 417 -39.78 9.10 -7.21
C PRO A 417 -39.38 9.66 -8.58
N ASN A 418 -40.16 10.61 -9.10
CA ASN A 418 -39.93 11.23 -10.41
C ASN A 418 -38.50 11.77 -10.54
N SER A 419 -37.92 12.32 -9.48
CA SER A 419 -36.54 12.81 -9.45
C SER A 419 -35.48 11.74 -9.79
N ILE A 420 -35.81 10.46 -9.59
CA ILE A 420 -34.96 9.31 -9.98
C ILE A 420 -35.35 8.84 -11.38
N LEU A 421 -36.63 8.68 -11.68
CA LEU A 421 -37.11 8.18 -12.98
C LEU A 421 -36.70 9.08 -14.15
N GLU A 422 -36.69 10.39 -13.96
CA GLU A 422 -36.29 11.39 -14.97
C GLU A 422 -34.79 11.32 -15.32
N GLN A 423 -33.97 10.69 -14.50
CA GLN A 423 -32.51 10.53 -14.76
C GLN A 423 -32.18 9.41 -15.76
N VAL A 424 -33.16 8.61 -16.17
CA VAL A 424 -33.01 7.48 -17.12
C VAL A 424 -31.78 6.60 -16.73
N LEU A 425 -31.80 6.11 -15.51
CA LEU A 425 -30.70 5.30 -14.95
C LEU A 425 -30.77 3.84 -15.43
N ASP A 426 -29.63 3.21 -15.57
CA ASP A 426 -29.56 1.77 -15.82
C ASP A 426 -29.92 0.97 -14.55
N ILE A 427 -30.26 -0.31 -14.74
CA ILE A 427 -30.70 -1.18 -13.65
C ILE A 427 -29.63 -1.32 -12.55
N ASN A 428 -28.33 -1.31 -12.88
CA ASN A 428 -27.26 -1.43 -11.88
C ASN A 428 -27.26 -0.22 -10.91
N CYS A 429 -27.63 0.97 -11.43
CA CYS A 429 -27.77 2.17 -10.61
C CYS A 429 -28.95 2.05 -9.63
N LEU A 430 -30.07 1.51 -10.09
CA LEU A 430 -31.31 1.36 -9.32
C LEU A 430 -31.16 0.28 -8.24
N GLU A 431 -30.49 -0.83 -8.57
CA GLU A 431 -30.13 -1.88 -7.63
C GLU A 431 -29.30 -1.34 -6.45
N LEU A 432 -28.21 -0.63 -6.76
CA LEU A 432 -27.38 -0.07 -5.69
C LEU A 432 -28.10 1.03 -4.91
N LEU A 433 -28.98 1.82 -5.55
CA LEU A 433 -29.81 2.80 -4.86
C LEU A 433 -30.73 2.11 -3.84
N THR A 434 -31.32 0.96 -4.19
CA THR A 434 -32.16 0.17 -3.28
C THR A 434 -31.38 -0.28 -2.04
N VAL A 435 -30.13 -0.72 -2.21
CA VAL A 435 -29.26 -1.02 -1.08
C VAL A 435 -29.04 0.20 -0.17
N VAL A 436 -28.79 1.38 -0.75
CA VAL A 436 -28.62 2.63 0.01
C VAL A 436 -29.87 2.95 0.82
N VAL A 437 -31.05 2.82 0.21
CA VAL A 437 -32.34 3.04 0.87
C VAL A 437 -32.52 2.07 2.04
N SER A 438 -32.19 0.80 1.86
CA SER A 438 -32.26 -0.23 2.92
C SER A 438 -31.41 0.14 4.12
N ILE A 439 -30.15 0.56 3.90
CA ILE A 439 -29.28 1.01 5.00
C ILE A 439 -29.77 2.31 5.66
N LYS A 440 -30.42 3.20 4.92
CA LYS A 440 -31.06 4.41 5.51
C LYS A 440 -32.20 4.04 6.46
N LEU A 441 -32.97 3.04 6.10
CA LEU A 441 -34.14 2.60 6.90
C LEU A 441 -33.70 1.81 8.13
N TRP A 442 -32.85 0.81 7.94
CA TRP A 442 -32.53 -0.18 8.99
C TRP A 442 -31.18 0.02 9.65
N GLY A 443 -30.27 0.79 9.07
CA GLY A 443 -28.88 0.90 9.54
C GLY A 443 -28.74 1.36 10.99
N HIS A 444 -29.68 2.14 11.51
CA HIS A 444 -29.70 2.57 12.91
C HIS A 444 -29.95 1.41 13.90
N GLN A 445 -30.62 0.33 13.44
CA GLN A 445 -30.87 -0.89 14.24
C GLN A 445 -29.67 -1.83 14.19
N TRP A 446 -28.79 -1.70 13.19
CA TRP A 446 -27.65 -2.58 12.93
C TRP A 446 -26.32 -1.99 13.39
N CYS A 447 -26.35 -1.06 14.33
CA CYS A 447 -25.12 -0.43 14.84
C CYS A 447 -24.12 -1.44 15.40
N GLY A 448 -22.90 -1.45 14.88
CA GLY A 448 -21.80 -2.32 15.32
C GLY A 448 -21.88 -3.76 14.79
N LEU A 449 -22.83 -4.07 13.90
CA LEU A 449 -23.09 -5.42 13.42
C LEU A 449 -22.45 -5.72 12.06
N SER A 450 -22.25 -7.01 11.80
CA SER A 450 -21.85 -7.55 10.50
C SER A 450 -23.09 -7.89 9.66
N ILE A 451 -23.23 -7.26 8.51
CA ILE A 451 -24.41 -7.35 7.64
C ILE A 451 -24.01 -7.92 6.29
N GLU A 452 -24.72 -8.96 5.85
CA GLU A 452 -24.58 -9.50 4.48
C GLU A 452 -25.80 -9.13 3.64
N ILE A 453 -25.56 -8.56 2.46
CA ILE A 453 -26.60 -8.24 1.47
C ILE A 453 -26.62 -9.31 0.41
N PHE A 454 -27.79 -9.82 0.11
CA PHE A 454 -28.06 -10.63 -1.07
C PHE A 454 -28.65 -9.77 -2.19
N CYS A 455 -28.05 -9.85 -3.36
CA CYS A 455 -28.46 -9.14 -4.57
C CYS A 455 -28.16 -10.01 -5.79
N ASP A 456 -29.05 -10.04 -6.76
CA ASP A 456 -28.87 -10.80 -8.00
C ASP A 456 -28.10 -10.04 -9.08
N ASN A 457 -27.72 -8.78 -8.81
CA ASN A 457 -26.93 -7.96 -9.70
C ASN A 457 -25.43 -8.05 -9.35
N SER A 458 -24.68 -8.79 -10.16
CA SER A 458 -23.24 -8.97 -9.97
C SER A 458 -22.42 -7.67 -10.01
N THR A 459 -22.87 -6.66 -10.80
CA THR A 459 -22.24 -5.34 -10.86
C THR A 459 -22.38 -4.59 -9.52
N THR A 460 -23.56 -4.63 -8.93
CA THR A 460 -23.83 -4.05 -7.60
C THR A 460 -22.99 -4.72 -6.53
N VAL A 461 -22.94 -6.05 -6.51
CA VAL A 461 -22.13 -6.82 -5.58
C VAL A 461 -20.63 -6.46 -5.71
N LEU A 462 -20.13 -6.41 -6.94
CA LEU A 462 -18.73 -6.04 -7.18
C LEU A 462 -18.43 -4.60 -6.76
N ALA A 463 -19.32 -3.65 -7.07
CA ALA A 463 -19.17 -2.24 -6.72
C ALA A 463 -19.13 -2.03 -5.19
N ILE A 464 -20.01 -2.69 -4.44
CA ILE A 464 -20.02 -2.65 -2.97
C ILE A 464 -18.70 -3.22 -2.44
N ASN A 465 -18.35 -4.44 -2.81
CA ASN A 465 -17.17 -5.13 -2.25
C ASN A 465 -15.84 -4.46 -2.63
N SER A 466 -15.74 -3.85 -3.82
CA SER A 466 -14.54 -3.11 -4.24
C SER A 466 -14.49 -1.67 -3.75
N GLY A 467 -15.65 -1.08 -3.38
CA GLY A 467 -15.77 0.34 -3.03
C GLY A 467 -15.50 1.30 -4.19
N SER A 468 -15.64 0.84 -5.45
CA SER A 468 -15.32 1.67 -6.62
C SER A 468 -16.21 1.38 -7.83
N SER A 469 -16.46 2.40 -8.64
CA SER A 469 -17.14 2.29 -9.94
C SER A 469 -16.72 3.43 -10.87
N ARG A 470 -16.78 3.17 -12.18
CA ARG A 470 -16.63 4.20 -13.22
C ARG A 470 -17.91 4.98 -13.47
N ASN A 471 -19.06 4.42 -13.13
CA ASN A 471 -20.35 5.09 -13.26
C ASN A 471 -20.49 6.16 -12.15
N SER A 472 -20.82 7.39 -12.54
CA SER A 472 -20.90 8.52 -11.62
C SER A 472 -22.05 8.40 -10.60
N PHE A 473 -23.18 7.81 -10.99
CA PHE A 473 -24.33 7.60 -10.10
C PHE A 473 -24.02 6.48 -9.09
N ILE A 474 -23.48 5.35 -9.55
CA ILE A 474 -23.02 4.28 -8.66
C ILE A 474 -21.98 4.81 -7.66
N SER A 475 -21.06 5.68 -8.10
CA SER A 475 -20.09 6.31 -7.20
C SER A 475 -20.73 7.22 -6.15
N LYS A 476 -21.87 7.89 -6.47
CA LYS A 476 -22.66 8.66 -5.49
C LYS A 476 -23.34 7.72 -4.48
N CYS A 477 -23.95 6.63 -4.96
CA CYS A 477 -24.54 5.61 -4.09
C CYS A 477 -23.52 5.00 -3.13
N LEU A 478 -22.34 4.60 -3.62
CA LEU A 478 -21.27 4.06 -2.80
C LEU A 478 -20.79 5.04 -1.71
N ARG A 479 -20.71 6.34 -2.02
CA ARG A 479 -20.36 7.36 -1.02
C ARG A 479 -21.38 7.47 0.09
N GLU A 480 -22.65 7.50 -0.25
CA GLU A 480 -23.74 7.53 0.73
C GLU A 480 -23.75 6.24 1.55
N LEU A 481 -23.64 5.08 0.89
CA LEU A 481 -23.59 3.78 1.53
C LEU A 481 -22.48 3.70 2.57
N TRP A 482 -21.26 4.02 2.17
CA TRP A 482 -20.09 3.92 3.07
C TRP A 482 -20.08 5.01 4.15
N LEU A 483 -20.70 6.18 3.90
CA LEU A 483 -20.92 7.18 4.93
C LEU A 483 -21.88 6.65 6.02
N LEU A 484 -22.97 6.00 5.61
CA LEU A 484 -23.95 5.40 6.53
C LEU A 484 -23.32 4.23 7.30
N CYS A 485 -22.61 3.35 6.61
CA CYS A 485 -21.90 2.24 7.26
C CYS A 485 -20.86 2.73 8.29
N ALA A 486 -20.11 3.79 7.97
CA ALA A 486 -19.17 4.39 8.92
C ALA A 486 -19.90 5.05 10.11
N ARG A 487 -21.06 5.70 9.86
CA ARG A 487 -21.87 6.36 10.91
C ARG A 487 -22.46 5.37 11.89
N PHE A 488 -22.90 4.22 11.40
CA PHE A 488 -23.54 3.17 12.19
C PHE A 488 -22.57 2.05 12.58
N GLU A 489 -21.27 2.18 12.24
CA GLU A 489 -20.25 1.15 12.51
C GLU A 489 -20.59 -0.23 11.90
N ILE A 490 -21.32 -0.24 10.78
CA ILE A 490 -21.77 -1.45 10.09
C ILE A 490 -20.62 -2.05 9.27
N MET A 491 -20.36 -3.32 9.44
CA MET A 491 -19.51 -4.13 8.56
C MET A 491 -20.36 -4.73 7.44
N LEU A 492 -20.35 -4.11 6.27
CA LEU A 492 -21.20 -4.48 5.15
C LEU A 492 -20.44 -5.33 4.13
N ARG A 493 -21.09 -6.41 3.68
CA ARG A 493 -20.64 -7.26 2.59
C ARG A 493 -21.80 -7.57 1.66
N ALA A 494 -21.53 -7.64 0.36
CA ALA A 494 -22.52 -8.08 -0.63
C ALA A 494 -22.15 -9.47 -1.17
N LYS A 495 -23.18 -10.30 -1.36
CA LYS A 495 -23.07 -11.63 -1.95
C LYS A 495 -24.09 -11.77 -3.09
N HIS A 496 -23.64 -12.36 -4.18
CA HIS A 496 -24.52 -12.63 -5.32
C HIS A 496 -25.45 -13.78 -4.99
N LEU A 497 -26.76 -13.55 -5.20
CA LEU A 497 -27.81 -14.56 -5.09
C LEU A 497 -28.47 -14.68 -6.47
N PRO A 498 -28.57 -15.89 -7.07
CA PRO A 498 -29.26 -16.07 -8.34
C PRO A 498 -30.69 -15.55 -8.26
N GLY A 499 -31.20 -14.87 -9.30
CA GLY A 499 -32.54 -14.26 -9.30
C GLY A 499 -33.67 -15.24 -8.98
N ILE A 500 -33.50 -16.54 -9.32
CA ILE A 500 -34.46 -17.58 -8.95
C ILE A 500 -34.55 -17.80 -7.43
N GLU A 501 -33.51 -17.46 -6.68
CA GLU A 501 -33.45 -17.53 -5.23
C GLU A 501 -33.81 -16.19 -4.57
N ASN A 502 -33.73 -15.06 -5.31
CA ASN A 502 -34.06 -13.71 -4.84
C ASN A 502 -35.54 -13.34 -5.05
N ARG A 503 -36.45 -14.32 -5.16
CA ARG A 503 -37.85 -14.12 -5.56
C ARG A 503 -38.63 -13.17 -4.69
N LEU A 504 -38.41 -13.21 -3.39
CA LEU A 504 -39.15 -12.34 -2.46
C LEU A 504 -38.83 -10.86 -2.70
N ALA A 505 -37.58 -10.52 -2.92
CA ALA A 505 -37.18 -9.16 -3.26
C ALA A 505 -37.68 -8.75 -4.65
N ASP A 506 -37.67 -9.67 -5.65
CA ASP A 506 -38.24 -9.43 -6.99
C ASP A 506 -39.76 -9.13 -6.91
N TYR A 507 -40.54 -9.83 -6.07
CA TYR A 507 -41.96 -9.53 -5.88
C TYR A 507 -42.13 -8.14 -5.28
N LEU A 508 -41.31 -7.73 -4.33
CA LEU A 508 -41.38 -6.40 -3.72
C LEU A 508 -41.03 -5.29 -4.71
N SER A 509 -40.00 -5.46 -5.54
CA SER A 509 -39.59 -4.46 -6.53
C SER A 509 -40.65 -4.21 -7.59
N ARG A 510 -41.45 -5.23 -7.92
CA ARG A 510 -42.52 -5.20 -8.93
C ARG A 510 -43.92 -5.01 -8.38
N TRP A 511 -44.09 -4.91 -7.07
CA TRP A 511 -45.37 -4.83 -6.39
C TRP A 511 -46.33 -3.84 -7.02
N HIS A 512 -45.88 -2.64 -7.35
CA HIS A 512 -46.68 -1.57 -7.95
C HIS A 512 -47.20 -1.87 -9.36
N LEU A 513 -46.61 -2.83 -10.07
CA LEU A 513 -47.03 -3.19 -11.43
C LEU A 513 -48.31 -4.02 -11.43
N ARG A 514 -48.47 -4.94 -10.47
CA ARG A 514 -49.64 -5.78 -10.25
C ARG A 514 -49.79 -6.09 -8.77
N PRO A 515 -50.36 -5.15 -7.97
CA PRO A 515 -50.36 -5.27 -6.51
C PRO A 515 -50.97 -6.58 -5.99
N ASP A 516 -52.16 -6.96 -6.52
CA ASP A 516 -52.86 -8.17 -6.08
C ASP A 516 -52.07 -9.44 -6.36
N TYR A 517 -51.41 -9.50 -7.51
CA TYR A 517 -50.63 -10.68 -7.89
C TYR A 517 -49.33 -10.80 -7.06
N TYR A 518 -48.53 -9.74 -7.00
CA TYR A 518 -47.23 -9.79 -6.32
C TYR A 518 -47.37 -9.87 -4.81
N SER A 519 -48.38 -9.23 -4.22
CA SER A 519 -48.68 -9.37 -2.78
C SER A 519 -49.06 -10.80 -2.43
N GLN A 520 -49.95 -11.41 -3.24
CA GLN A 520 -50.31 -12.83 -3.02
C GLN A 520 -49.10 -13.75 -3.13
N GLN A 521 -48.24 -13.57 -4.14
CA GLN A 521 -47.04 -14.38 -4.31
C GLN A 521 -46.08 -14.17 -3.14
N PHE A 522 -45.88 -12.94 -2.68
CA PHE A 522 -44.99 -12.63 -1.58
C PHE A 522 -45.46 -13.29 -0.27
N PHE A 523 -46.71 -13.03 0.13
CA PHE A 523 -47.23 -13.57 1.38
C PHE A 523 -47.42 -15.10 1.36
N SER A 524 -47.78 -15.69 0.20
CA SER A 524 -47.89 -17.14 0.09
C SER A 524 -46.53 -17.85 0.14
N SER A 525 -45.42 -17.14 -0.04
CA SER A 525 -44.05 -17.68 0.02
C SER A 525 -43.39 -17.47 1.39
N LEU A 526 -44.09 -16.86 2.34
CA LEU A 526 -43.59 -16.62 3.69
C LEU A 526 -44.25 -17.58 4.70
N ASP A 527 -43.45 -18.13 5.58
CA ASP A 527 -43.89 -18.96 6.71
C ASP A 527 -44.04 -18.18 8.03
N TYR A 528 -43.80 -16.86 7.99
CA TYR A 528 -43.85 -15.94 9.13
C TYR A 528 -44.31 -14.54 8.75
N GLU A 529 -44.74 -13.75 9.74
CA GLU A 529 -45.19 -12.39 9.51
C GLU A 529 -44.01 -11.42 9.45
N LEU A 530 -44.05 -10.48 8.49
CA LEU A 530 -43.12 -9.37 8.35
C LEU A 530 -43.80 -8.04 8.50
N ASN A 531 -43.11 -7.07 9.09
CA ASN A 531 -43.62 -5.71 9.22
C ASN A 531 -43.32 -4.88 7.96
N GLU A 532 -44.33 -4.22 7.42
CA GLU A 532 -44.12 -3.27 6.32
C GLU A 532 -43.50 -1.97 6.83
N VAL A 533 -42.44 -1.50 6.20
CA VAL A 533 -41.80 -0.22 6.47
C VAL A 533 -42.12 0.75 5.35
N MET A 534 -42.79 1.85 5.69
CA MET A 534 -43.13 2.88 4.73
C MET A 534 -41.92 3.72 4.34
N ILE A 535 -41.73 3.96 3.04
CA ILE A 535 -40.63 4.77 2.52
C ILE A 535 -41.12 6.20 2.27
N ASP A 536 -40.35 7.15 2.79
CA ASP A 536 -40.47 8.56 2.43
C ASP A 536 -39.64 8.86 1.17
N PRO A 537 -40.15 9.66 0.21
CA PRO A 537 -39.38 10.06 -0.98
C PRO A 537 -38.02 10.65 -0.69
N SER A 538 -37.79 11.27 0.47
CA SER A 538 -36.50 11.78 0.89
C SER A 538 -35.46 10.68 1.17
N ASN A 539 -35.86 9.41 1.31
CA ASN A 539 -34.92 8.29 1.44
C ASN A 539 -34.12 8.06 0.15
N PHE A 540 -34.63 8.50 -1.00
CA PHE A 540 -33.95 8.47 -2.27
C PHE A 540 -33.01 9.66 -2.51
N ASP A 541 -33.04 10.70 -1.66
CA ASP A 541 -32.19 11.87 -1.79
C ASP A 541 -30.76 11.61 -1.29
N PHE A 542 -29.75 11.92 -2.09
CA PHE A 542 -28.36 11.94 -1.70
C PHE A 542 -28.03 13.30 -1.07
N ASP A 543 -28.45 13.56 0.14
CA ASP A 543 -28.39 14.92 0.67
C ASP A 543 -27.26 15.15 1.68
N ALA A 544 -26.06 15.42 1.13
CA ALA A 544 -25.09 16.22 1.88
C ALA A 544 -25.40 17.74 1.84
N ARG A 545 -26.32 18.21 0.98
CA ARG A 545 -26.56 19.66 0.78
C ARG A 545 -27.65 20.28 1.63
N LYS A 546 -28.62 19.52 2.09
CA LYS A 546 -29.80 20.06 2.85
C LYS A 546 -29.70 19.87 4.35
N ARG A 547 -28.88 18.96 4.85
CA ARG A 547 -28.62 18.88 6.29
C ARG A 547 -27.43 19.79 6.61
N GLY A 548 -27.74 21.11 6.54
CA GLY A 548 -26.84 22.15 7.00
C GLY A 548 -26.21 21.75 8.32
N VAL A 549 -24.99 22.14 8.48
CA VAL A 549 -24.16 22.21 9.67
C VAL A 549 -24.98 22.69 10.90
N GLN A 550 -25.93 21.90 11.36
CA GLN A 550 -26.67 22.05 12.62
C GLN A 550 -26.92 20.68 13.23
N THR A 551 -25.86 19.90 13.41
CA THR A 551 -25.84 18.89 14.45
C THR A 551 -24.62 19.16 15.29
N LYS A 552 -24.81 19.90 16.37
CA LYS A 552 -23.94 19.83 17.53
C LYS A 552 -23.89 18.35 17.90
N LEU A 553 -22.85 17.67 17.48
CA LEU A 553 -22.48 16.38 18.04
C LEU A 553 -22.11 16.65 19.50
N VAL A 554 -23.05 16.40 20.40
CA VAL A 554 -22.77 16.28 21.83
C VAL A 554 -22.02 14.97 22.00
N VAL A 555 -20.71 15.04 21.91
CA VAL A 555 -19.84 13.96 22.37
C VAL A 555 -19.91 13.97 23.89
N LYS A 556 -20.68 13.05 24.47
CA LYS A 556 -20.46 12.67 25.86
C LYS A 556 -19.13 11.95 25.94
N ILE A 557 -18.11 12.69 26.36
CA ILE A 557 -16.88 12.12 26.87
C ILE A 557 -17.24 11.54 28.24
N THR A 558 -17.41 10.22 28.31
CA THR A 558 -17.33 9.50 29.58
C THR A 558 -15.84 9.23 29.83
N ASN A 559 -15.35 9.76 30.95
CA ASN A 559 -14.02 9.63 31.51
C ASN A 559 -13.56 8.17 31.63
#